data_d9d44816c74231e35c6cac29cc50ac80
#
_entry.id   d9d44816c74231e35c6cac29cc50ac80
#
_cell.length_a   1.000
_cell.length_b   1.000
_cell.length_c   1.000
_cell.angle_alpha   90.00
_cell.angle_beta   90.00
_cell.angle_gamma   90.00
#
_symmetry.space_group_name_H-M   'P 1'
#
loop_
_entity.id
_entity.type
_entity.pdbx_description
1 polymer ?
#
loop_
_entity_poly.entity_id
_entity_poly.type
_entity_poly.pdbx_seq_one_letter_code
_entity_poly.pdbx_strand_id
1 'polypeptide(L)'
;MSSSQNDKNETIFCGRPFGVHKAPLIVAEVGFNHNGDVDLAREMIRSAAQNGADIVKLQTFIGSELISKTVKTKDPDQPDREIFLHEFFQRYQLTRKDYETLFAYSKELGVPLFSTPFDGDSLDMLVELGMPAIKIASPLIKLMSIFVRKKVFLSACLY
;
A
#
# COMPACT_ATOMS: atom_id res chain seq x y z
N MET A 1 3.62 39.67 -24.60
CA MET A 1 4.44 39.35 -23.42
C MET A 1 3.54 38.67 -22.40
N SER A 2 3.46 37.34 -22.46
CA SER A 2 2.68 36.54 -21.54
C SER A 2 3.61 36.12 -20.40
N SER A 3 3.37 36.67 -19.22
CA SER A 3 4.09 36.35 -18.02
C SER A 3 3.83 34.88 -17.63
N SER A 4 4.89 34.10 -17.62
CA SER A 4 4.88 32.75 -16.99
C SER A 4 4.56 32.93 -15.50
N GLN A 5 3.30 32.77 -15.14
CA GLN A 5 2.93 32.49 -13.76
C GLN A 5 3.54 31.13 -13.41
N ASN A 6 4.61 31.18 -12.66
CA ASN A 6 5.25 30.04 -12.04
C ASN A 6 4.17 29.28 -11.24
N ASP A 7 3.84 28.07 -11.63
CA ASP A 7 2.86 27.20 -11.00
C ASP A 7 3.37 26.77 -9.62
N LYS A 8 3.27 27.67 -8.63
CA LYS A 8 3.72 27.45 -7.24
C LYS A 8 2.88 26.40 -6.48
N ASN A 9 1.92 25.77 -7.16
CA ASN A 9 0.95 24.83 -6.58
C ASN A 9 1.04 23.42 -7.15
N GLU A 10 2.14 23.06 -7.80
CA GLU A 10 2.35 21.70 -8.27
C GLU A 10 2.93 20.84 -7.14
N THR A 11 2.21 19.80 -6.75
CA THR A 11 2.68 18.81 -5.77
C THR A 11 3.07 17.53 -6.48
N ILE A 12 4.10 16.85 -5.99
CA ILE A 12 4.54 15.56 -6.54
C ILE A 12 4.12 14.46 -5.58
N PHE A 13 3.40 13.46 -6.09
CA PHE A 13 3.04 12.25 -5.35
C PHE A 13 3.53 11.01 -6.09
N CYS A 14 4.35 10.20 -5.45
CA CYS A 14 4.99 9.02 -6.05
C CYS A 14 5.69 9.33 -7.40
N GLY A 15 6.33 10.50 -7.52
CA GLY A 15 6.97 10.94 -8.76
C GLY A 15 6.02 11.45 -9.84
N ARG A 16 4.70 11.52 -9.57
CA ARG A 16 3.69 12.05 -10.48
C ARG A 16 3.23 13.44 -10.05
N PRO A 17 3.19 14.42 -10.96
CA PRO A 17 2.68 15.75 -10.65
C PRO A 17 1.16 15.73 -10.49
N PHE A 18 0.65 16.41 -9.47
CA PHE A 18 -0.78 16.63 -9.30
C PHE A 18 -1.07 18.05 -8.74
N GLY A 19 -2.28 18.53 -8.92
CA GLY A 19 -2.70 19.86 -8.48
C GLY A 19 -4.01 20.30 -9.09
N VAL A 20 -4.47 21.50 -8.73
CA VAL A 20 -5.81 22.04 -9.07
C VAL A 20 -6.12 22.04 -10.57
N HIS A 21 -5.12 22.19 -11.44
CA HIS A 21 -5.28 22.24 -12.90
C HIS A 21 -4.70 21.01 -13.61
N LYS A 22 -4.42 19.94 -12.89
CA LYS A 22 -3.93 18.67 -13.45
C LYS A 22 -5.05 17.65 -13.51
N ALA A 23 -4.91 16.68 -14.40
CA ALA A 23 -5.77 15.51 -14.39
C ALA A 23 -5.62 14.78 -13.04
N PRO A 24 -6.69 14.16 -12.52
CA PRO A 24 -6.62 13.36 -11.31
C PRO A 24 -5.67 12.18 -11.50
N LEU A 25 -4.92 11.82 -10.46
CA LEU A 25 -4.13 10.60 -10.44
C LEU A 25 -5.04 9.39 -10.15
N ILE A 26 -4.93 8.37 -10.97
CA ILE A 26 -5.66 7.12 -10.79
C ILE A 26 -4.78 6.16 -9.98
N VAL A 27 -5.22 5.86 -8.75
CA VAL A 27 -4.54 4.89 -7.88
C VAL A 27 -5.31 3.58 -7.89
N ALA A 28 -4.74 2.53 -8.46
CA ALA A 28 -5.33 1.20 -8.44
C ALA A 28 -5.09 0.54 -7.07
N GLU A 29 -6.18 0.21 -6.38
CA GLU A 29 -6.14 -0.50 -5.10
C GLU A 29 -6.08 -2.01 -5.32
N VAL A 30 -4.92 -2.60 -5.24
CA VAL A 30 -4.75 -4.06 -5.21
C VAL A 30 -5.01 -4.59 -3.79
N GLY A 31 -4.62 -3.80 -2.77
CA GLY A 31 -4.82 -4.16 -1.38
C GLY A 31 -4.15 -5.48 -1.01
N PHE A 32 -4.93 -6.44 -0.51
CA PHE A 32 -4.51 -7.83 -0.28
C PHE A 32 -5.32 -8.84 -1.13
N ASN A 33 -5.96 -8.38 -2.21
CA ASN A 33 -6.76 -9.22 -3.10
C ASN A 33 -5.94 -10.26 -3.88
N HIS A 34 -4.62 -10.20 -3.77
CA HIS A 34 -3.69 -11.20 -4.27
C HIS A 34 -3.73 -12.52 -3.46
N ASN A 35 -4.47 -12.60 -2.36
CA ASN A 35 -4.68 -13.81 -1.55
C ASN A 35 -3.37 -14.50 -1.08
N GLY A 36 -2.30 -13.73 -0.82
CA GLY A 36 -0.99 -14.27 -0.45
C GLY A 36 -0.15 -14.81 -1.61
N ASP A 37 -0.65 -14.70 -2.84
CA ASP A 37 0.03 -15.17 -4.06
C ASP A 37 0.76 -13.99 -4.72
N VAL A 38 2.09 -14.07 -4.77
CA VAL A 38 2.95 -13.03 -5.35
C VAL A 38 2.81 -12.95 -6.88
N ASP A 39 2.54 -14.05 -7.56
CA ASP A 39 2.36 -14.04 -9.01
C ASP A 39 1.02 -13.41 -9.38
N LEU A 40 -0.03 -13.68 -8.61
CA LEU A 40 -1.30 -12.97 -8.75
C LEU A 40 -1.14 -11.47 -8.47
N ALA A 41 -0.38 -11.08 -7.44
CA ALA A 41 -0.08 -9.67 -7.16
C ALA A 41 0.63 -9.01 -8.36
N ARG A 42 1.61 -9.67 -8.97
CA ARG A 42 2.29 -9.19 -10.19
C ARG A 42 1.33 -8.99 -11.36
N GLU A 43 0.44 -9.96 -11.59
CA GLU A 43 -0.59 -9.87 -12.63
C GLU A 43 -1.51 -8.67 -12.40
N MET A 44 -1.96 -8.44 -11.17
CA MET A 44 -2.81 -7.31 -10.81
C MET A 44 -2.08 -5.98 -11.04
N ILE A 45 -0.81 -5.86 -10.64
CA ILE A 45 0.01 -4.66 -10.88
C ILE A 45 0.17 -4.43 -12.38
N ARG A 46 0.46 -5.47 -13.16
CA ARG A 46 0.60 -5.40 -14.61
C ARG A 46 -0.70 -4.93 -15.26
N SER A 47 -1.81 -5.54 -14.88
CA SER A 47 -3.14 -5.19 -15.39
C SER A 47 -3.48 -3.73 -15.08
N ALA A 48 -3.24 -3.27 -13.86
CA ALA A 48 -3.47 -1.88 -13.47
C ALA A 48 -2.65 -0.92 -14.34
N ALA A 49 -1.35 -1.19 -14.53
CA ALA A 49 -0.46 -0.37 -15.35
C ALA A 49 -0.92 -0.31 -16.80
N GLN A 50 -1.28 -1.45 -17.39
CA GLN A 50 -1.74 -1.54 -18.78
C GLN A 50 -3.09 -0.85 -19.03
N ASN A 51 -3.92 -0.71 -17.99
CA ASN A 51 -5.22 -0.06 -18.07
C ASN A 51 -5.22 1.39 -17.57
N GLY A 52 -4.06 2.02 -17.45
CA GLY A 52 -3.94 3.46 -17.26
C GLY A 52 -3.94 3.91 -15.79
N ALA A 53 -3.66 3.01 -14.84
CA ALA A 53 -3.39 3.44 -13.49
C ALA A 53 -2.06 4.20 -13.43
N ASP A 54 -2.05 5.35 -12.77
CA ASP A 54 -0.85 6.14 -12.54
C ASP A 54 0.03 5.56 -11.45
N ILE A 55 -0.60 4.93 -10.46
CA ILE A 55 0.03 4.41 -9.23
C ILE A 55 -0.73 3.16 -8.79
N VAL A 56 -0.04 2.22 -8.16
CA VAL A 56 -0.67 1.03 -7.56
C VAL A 56 -0.49 1.04 -6.04
N LYS A 57 -1.50 0.58 -5.30
CA LYS A 57 -1.45 0.52 -3.83
C LYS A 57 -1.73 -0.89 -3.32
N LEU A 58 -0.86 -1.35 -2.41
CA LEU A 58 -1.00 -2.58 -1.64
C LEU A 58 -1.43 -2.29 -0.20
N GLN A 59 -1.67 -3.36 0.53
CA GLN A 59 -1.79 -3.38 1.99
C GLN A 59 -0.72 -4.33 2.55
N THR A 60 -0.03 -3.90 3.60
CA THR A 60 1.08 -4.64 4.20
C THR A 60 0.82 -4.83 5.68
N PHE A 61 0.84 -6.06 6.12
CA PHE A 61 0.57 -6.42 7.51
C PHE A 61 1.25 -7.72 7.90
N ILE A 62 1.47 -7.88 9.19
CA ILE A 62 1.79 -9.16 9.82
C ILE A 62 0.47 -9.66 10.42
N GLY A 63 -0.03 -10.79 9.92
CA GLY A 63 -1.35 -11.31 10.29
C GLY A 63 -1.55 -11.47 11.81
N SER A 64 -0.50 -11.87 12.54
CA SER A 64 -0.53 -12.00 14.00
C SER A 64 -0.59 -10.68 14.77
N GLU A 65 -0.22 -9.55 14.11
CA GLU A 65 -0.20 -8.21 14.72
C GLU A 65 -1.43 -7.37 14.34
N LEU A 66 -2.12 -7.78 13.26
CA LEU A 66 -3.24 -7.03 12.71
C LEU A 66 -4.48 -7.05 13.61
N ILE A 67 -4.71 -8.17 14.30
CA ILE A 67 -5.93 -8.41 15.08
C ILE A 67 -5.64 -9.24 16.33
N SER A 68 -6.44 -9.05 17.38
CA SER A 68 -6.33 -9.83 18.61
C SER A 68 -6.41 -11.34 18.31
N LYS A 69 -5.52 -12.10 18.95
CA LYS A 69 -5.43 -13.57 18.82
C LYS A 69 -6.66 -14.32 19.36
N THR A 70 -7.59 -13.60 20.00
CA THR A 70 -8.83 -14.20 20.56
C THR A 70 -10.04 -14.05 19.64
N VAL A 71 -9.95 -13.23 18.59
CA VAL A 71 -11.07 -13.01 17.67
C VAL A 71 -11.18 -14.18 16.70
N LYS A 72 -12.37 -14.75 16.63
CA LYS A 72 -12.70 -15.85 15.71
C LYS A 72 -13.59 -15.37 14.58
N THR A 73 -13.54 -16.09 13.48
CA THR A 73 -14.41 -15.94 12.31
C THR A 73 -14.71 -17.32 11.71
N LYS A 74 -15.69 -17.36 10.83
CA LYS A 74 -15.88 -18.54 9.98
C LYS A 74 -14.79 -18.59 8.92
N ASP A 75 -14.25 -19.77 8.65
CA ASP A 75 -13.30 -19.98 7.57
C ASP A 75 -14.02 -19.78 6.21
N PRO A 76 -13.64 -18.83 5.36
CA PRO A 76 -14.29 -18.65 4.06
C PRO A 76 -14.18 -19.87 3.14
N ASP A 77 -13.13 -20.67 3.28
CA ASP A 77 -12.93 -21.89 2.49
C ASP A 77 -13.70 -23.09 3.04
N GLN A 78 -14.04 -23.04 4.34
CA GLN A 78 -14.77 -24.09 5.06
C GLN A 78 -15.80 -23.45 6.02
N PRO A 79 -16.99 -23.03 5.54
CA PRO A 79 -17.94 -22.22 6.30
C PRO A 79 -18.44 -22.84 7.63
N ASP A 80 -18.31 -24.14 7.78
CA ASP A 80 -18.67 -24.87 9.01
C ASP A 80 -17.55 -24.87 10.06
N ARG A 81 -16.36 -24.38 9.71
CA ARG A 81 -15.21 -24.32 10.59
C ARG A 81 -15.01 -22.90 11.13
N GLU A 82 -14.76 -22.78 12.42
CA GLU A 82 -14.21 -21.56 13.02
C GLU A 82 -12.69 -21.57 12.99
N ILE A 83 -12.11 -20.42 12.66
CA ILE A 83 -10.67 -20.15 12.73
C ILE A 83 -10.42 -18.86 13.48
N PHE A 84 -9.21 -18.68 13.99
CA PHE A 84 -8.81 -17.36 14.49
C PHE A 84 -8.60 -16.39 13.34
N LEU A 85 -9.11 -15.19 13.50
CA LEU A 85 -9.06 -14.18 12.42
C LEU A 85 -7.63 -13.78 12.04
N HIS A 86 -6.69 -13.81 12.99
CA HIS A 86 -5.28 -13.58 12.69
C HIS A 86 -4.68 -14.69 11.81
N GLU A 87 -5.09 -15.96 11.97
CA GLU A 87 -4.66 -17.06 11.11
C GLU A 87 -5.18 -16.90 9.68
N PHE A 88 -6.42 -16.38 9.54
CA PHE A 88 -6.94 -16.01 8.24
C PHE A 88 -6.03 -14.98 7.56
N PHE A 89 -5.70 -13.87 8.23
CA PHE A 89 -4.84 -12.85 7.63
C PHE A 89 -3.41 -13.36 7.35
N GLN A 90 -2.87 -14.27 8.16
CA GLN A 90 -1.57 -14.88 7.89
C GLN A 90 -1.51 -15.61 6.53
N ARG A 91 -2.62 -16.17 6.05
CA ARG A 91 -2.69 -16.81 4.72
C ARG A 91 -2.52 -15.80 3.58
N TYR A 92 -2.87 -14.55 3.80
CA TYR A 92 -2.83 -13.47 2.81
C TYR A 92 -1.58 -12.59 2.93
N GLN A 93 -0.73 -12.85 3.91
CA GLN A 93 0.49 -12.09 4.16
C GLN A 93 1.54 -12.43 3.11
N LEU A 94 2.10 -11.40 2.47
CA LEU A 94 3.29 -11.52 1.64
C LEU A 94 4.56 -11.43 2.49
N THR A 95 5.61 -12.11 2.05
CA THR A 95 6.93 -12.06 2.67
C THR A 95 7.69 -10.80 2.23
N ARG A 96 8.76 -10.44 2.96
CA ARG A 96 9.68 -9.38 2.53
C ARG A 96 10.20 -9.61 1.11
N LYS A 97 10.58 -10.84 0.77
CA LYS A 97 11.08 -11.19 -0.56
C LYS A 97 10.04 -10.95 -1.66
N ASP A 98 8.77 -11.21 -1.35
CA ASP A 98 7.68 -10.92 -2.28
C ASP A 98 7.56 -9.42 -2.53
N TYR A 99 7.64 -8.58 -1.49
CA TYR A 99 7.66 -7.12 -1.64
C TYR A 99 8.87 -6.64 -2.46
N GLU A 100 10.07 -7.16 -2.21
CA GLU A 100 11.26 -6.86 -3.02
C GLU A 100 11.01 -7.15 -4.50
N THR A 101 10.41 -8.30 -4.81
CA THR A 101 10.03 -8.70 -6.17
C THR A 101 9.00 -7.75 -6.77
N LEU A 102 7.94 -7.41 -6.03
CA LEU A 102 6.87 -6.54 -6.51
C LEU A 102 7.35 -5.11 -6.73
N PHE A 103 8.19 -4.57 -5.85
CA PHE A 103 8.78 -3.22 -6.03
C PHE A 103 9.71 -3.16 -7.24
N ALA A 104 10.57 -4.18 -7.44
CA ALA A 104 11.41 -4.26 -8.63
C ALA A 104 10.57 -4.33 -9.91
N TYR A 105 9.55 -5.18 -9.92
CA TYR A 105 8.65 -5.34 -11.05
C TYR A 105 7.85 -4.09 -11.38
N SER A 106 7.33 -3.40 -10.37
CA SER A 106 6.58 -2.15 -10.56
C SER A 106 7.47 -1.06 -11.18
N LYS A 107 8.75 -1.04 -10.79
CA LYS A 107 9.76 -0.13 -11.35
C LYS A 107 10.04 -0.44 -12.82
N GLU A 108 10.14 -1.71 -13.19
CA GLU A 108 10.30 -2.15 -14.60
C GLU A 108 9.10 -1.71 -15.45
N LEU A 109 7.88 -1.78 -14.90
CA LEU A 109 6.66 -1.33 -15.57
C LEU A 109 6.51 0.19 -15.62
N GLY A 110 7.33 0.96 -14.90
CA GLY A 110 7.21 2.42 -14.81
C GLY A 110 5.96 2.90 -14.06
N VAL A 111 5.32 2.02 -13.25
CA VAL A 111 4.18 2.36 -12.39
C VAL A 111 4.64 2.36 -10.94
N PRO A 112 4.60 3.52 -10.23
CA PRO A 112 4.96 3.56 -8.82
C PRO A 112 4.08 2.65 -7.98
N LEU A 113 4.69 1.97 -6.99
CA LEU A 113 4.02 1.11 -6.03
C LEU A 113 4.21 1.69 -4.63
N PHE A 114 3.12 1.80 -3.86
CA PHE A 114 3.17 2.13 -2.44
C PHE A 114 2.21 1.25 -1.66
N SER A 115 2.23 1.35 -0.34
CA SER A 115 1.40 0.50 0.51
C SER A 115 0.85 1.22 1.73
N THR A 116 -0.13 0.59 2.35
CA THR A 116 -0.63 0.91 3.68
C THR A 116 -0.04 -0.10 4.66
N PRO A 117 0.95 0.25 5.49
CA PRO A 117 1.39 -0.60 6.58
C PRO A 117 0.36 -0.59 7.71
N PHE A 118 0.06 -1.74 8.29
CA PHE A 118 -0.88 -1.88 9.41
C PHE A 118 -0.19 -2.12 10.75
N ASP A 119 1.12 -2.31 10.76
CA ASP A 119 1.95 -2.52 11.95
C ASP A 119 3.34 -1.86 11.78
N GLY A 120 4.10 -1.81 12.87
CA GLY A 120 5.39 -1.12 12.89
C GLY A 120 6.46 -1.80 12.07
N ASP A 121 6.49 -3.13 12.07
CA ASP A 121 7.51 -3.91 11.34
C ASP A 121 7.24 -3.86 9.83
N SER A 122 5.96 -3.89 9.43
CA SER A 122 5.54 -3.63 8.05
C SER A 122 5.97 -2.24 7.58
N LEU A 123 5.82 -1.22 8.42
CA LEU A 123 6.27 0.14 8.10
C LEU A 123 7.78 0.18 7.89
N ASP A 124 8.56 -0.40 8.81
CA ASP A 124 10.01 -0.41 8.72
C ASP A 124 10.50 -1.10 7.46
N MET A 125 9.96 -2.27 7.17
CA MET A 125 10.26 -3.00 5.95
C MET A 125 10.00 -2.17 4.68
N LEU A 126 8.85 -1.51 4.60
CA LEU A 126 8.49 -0.72 3.42
C LEU A 126 9.37 0.53 3.26
N VAL A 127 9.78 1.16 4.36
CA VAL A 127 10.72 2.28 4.36
C VAL A 127 12.11 1.82 3.87
N GLU A 128 12.60 0.69 4.36
CA GLU A 128 13.88 0.09 3.93
C GLU A 128 13.88 -0.27 2.43
N LEU A 129 12.73 -0.69 1.90
CA LEU A 129 12.54 -0.98 0.47
C LEU A 129 12.42 0.29 -0.40
N GLY A 130 12.45 1.48 0.21
CA GLY A 130 12.37 2.75 -0.51
C GLY A 130 10.97 3.09 -1.01
N MET A 131 9.94 2.73 -0.27
CA MET A 131 8.55 3.06 -0.61
C MET A 131 8.37 4.57 -0.85
N PRO A 132 7.80 4.99 -2.00
CA PRO A 132 7.72 6.40 -2.37
C PRO A 132 6.67 7.20 -1.58
N ALA A 133 5.71 6.52 -0.96
CA ALA A 133 4.65 7.12 -0.14
C ALA A 133 4.09 6.09 0.85
N ILE A 134 3.45 6.58 1.91
CA ILE A 134 2.76 5.77 2.92
C ILE A 134 1.32 6.26 3.02
N LYS A 135 0.36 5.34 2.96
CA LYS A 135 -1.01 5.63 3.35
C LYS A 135 -1.23 5.21 4.81
N ILE A 136 -1.74 6.12 5.62
CA ILE A 136 -2.18 5.81 6.99
C ILE A 136 -3.64 5.38 6.94
N ALA A 137 -3.93 4.16 7.38
CA ALA A 137 -5.30 3.66 7.49
C ALA A 137 -6.03 4.36 8.64
N SER A 138 -7.34 4.63 8.46
CA SER A 138 -8.16 5.31 9.48
C SER A 138 -8.09 4.67 10.88
N PRO A 139 -8.08 3.33 11.04
CA PRO A 139 -7.93 2.70 12.34
C PRO A 139 -6.59 3.01 13.03
N LEU A 140 -5.56 3.35 12.25
CA LEU A 140 -4.20 3.61 12.74
C LEU A 140 -3.94 5.07 13.10
N ILE A 141 -4.89 5.97 12.88
CA ILE A 141 -4.74 7.40 13.24
C ILE A 141 -4.39 7.58 14.73
N LYS A 142 -4.95 6.74 15.60
CA LYS A 142 -4.61 6.74 17.03
C LYS A 142 -3.19 6.28 17.33
N LEU A 143 -2.54 5.56 16.40
CA LEU A 143 -1.17 5.07 16.49
C LEU A 143 -0.18 5.98 15.73
N MET A 144 -0.60 7.15 15.29
CA MET A 144 0.25 8.11 14.55
C MET A 144 1.57 8.43 15.26
N SER A 145 1.62 8.32 16.59
CA SER A 145 2.87 8.49 17.34
C SER A 145 3.99 7.52 16.91
N ILE A 146 3.64 6.34 16.42
CA ILE A 146 4.61 5.35 15.90
C ILE A 146 5.19 5.86 14.58
N PHE A 147 4.36 6.40 13.69
CA PHE A 147 4.76 6.93 12.39
C PHE A 147 5.62 8.21 12.53
N VAL A 148 5.24 9.10 13.46
CA VAL A 148 5.95 10.35 13.71
C VAL A 148 7.32 10.11 14.35
N ARG A 149 7.44 9.17 15.28
CA ARG A 149 8.73 8.84 15.94
C ARG A 149 9.78 8.32 14.95
N LYS A 150 9.37 7.70 13.85
CA LYS A 150 10.27 7.09 12.87
C LYS A 150 10.74 8.05 11.78
N LYS A 151 10.48 9.38 11.91
CA LYS A 151 10.89 10.42 10.95
C LYS A 151 10.60 10.07 9.48
N VAL A 152 9.52 9.34 9.25
CA VAL A 152 9.09 9.07 7.89
C VAL A 152 8.56 10.38 7.33
N PHE A 153 9.20 10.91 6.30
CA PHE A 153 8.70 12.07 5.56
C PHE A 153 7.39 11.64 4.87
N LEU A 154 6.29 11.97 5.51
CA LEU A 154 4.95 11.64 5.07
C LEU A 154 4.53 12.59 3.95
N SER A 155 4.50 12.11 2.73
CA SER A 155 3.49 12.57 1.80
C SER A 155 2.17 11.89 2.22
N ALA A 156 1.54 12.38 3.28
CA ALA A 156 0.32 11.81 3.80
C ALA A 156 -0.85 12.23 2.90
N CYS A 157 -1.45 11.29 2.18
CA CYS A 157 -2.82 11.43 1.73
C CYS A 157 -3.74 10.94 2.86
N LEU A 158 -4.33 11.89 3.58
CA LEU A 158 -5.48 11.65 4.47
C LEU A 158 -6.74 11.68 3.61
N TYR A 159 -7.50 10.60 3.61
CA TYR A 159 -8.91 10.56 3.19
C TYR A 159 -9.73 10.09 4.36
#